data_56774106c72ea30bdc016fa3838f6e7e
#
_entry.id   56774106c72ea30bdc016fa3838f6e7e
#
_cell.length_a   1.000
_cell.length_b   1.000
_cell.length_c   1.000
_cell.angle_alpha   90.00
_cell.angle_beta   90.00
_cell.angle_gamma   90.00
#
_symmetry.space_group_name_H-M   'P 1'
#
loop_
_entity.id
_entity.type
_entity.pdbx_description
1 polymer ?
#
loop_
_entity_poly.entity_id
_entity_poly.type
_entity_poly.pdbx_seq_one_letter_code
_entity_poly.pdbx_strand_id
1 'polypeptide(L)'
;LGFYISGHPYEEYEEEIKNLAVTSIKNLRADASKNQTCSGVIVSLRVMRTKRGNLAIFLIDDRSARIEVTAGSEIFEKQRQLLTKNQVVVISGKVAHDDYSGKLAIRAKDIQSVSDRRRKIASGLTIMLTAEMIQSGIVDKLEEALSGPYTGDLPVSIVYRGGASAKFQCGERWSVSPTDELLRSLKDCVGEDAVALEYSSGI
;
A
#
# COMPACT_ATOMS: atom_id res chain seq x y z
N LEU A 1 14.45 -29.80 1.73
CA LEU A 1 15.10 -28.70 0.98
C LEU A 1 14.00 -27.74 0.53
N GLY A 2 13.72 -26.75 1.37
CA GLY A 2 12.80 -25.67 1.04
C GLY A 2 13.45 -24.77 -0.01
N PHE A 3 12.95 -24.82 -1.24
CA PHE A 3 13.23 -23.79 -2.21
C PHE A 3 12.47 -22.54 -1.76
N TYR A 4 13.20 -21.58 -1.20
CA TYR A 4 12.74 -20.21 -1.19
C TYR A 4 12.67 -19.77 -2.67
N ILE A 5 11.49 -19.74 -3.22
CA ILE A 5 11.19 -18.91 -4.39
C ILE A 5 11.11 -17.49 -3.83
N SER A 6 12.26 -16.91 -3.61
CA SER A 6 12.39 -15.56 -3.07
C SER A 6 12.29 -14.57 -4.22
N GLY A 7 11.05 -14.24 -4.62
CA GLY A 7 10.80 -12.93 -5.18
C GLY A 7 11.17 -11.88 -4.11
N HIS A 8 11.74 -10.76 -4.52
CA HIS A 8 12.02 -9.66 -3.59
C HIS A 8 10.68 -9.22 -2.98
N PRO A 9 10.51 -9.09 -1.65
CA PRO A 9 9.20 -8.80 -1.03
C PRO A 9 8.51 -7.56 -1.63
N TYR A 10 9.27 -6.66 -2.22
CA TYR A 10 8.77 -5.47 -2.92
C TYR A 10 8.06 -5.79 -4.23
N GLU A 11 8.41 -6.90 -4.90
CA GLU A 11 7.82 -7.29 -6.20
C GLU A 11 6.33 -7.58 -6.09
N GLU A 12 5.91 -8.16 -4.97
CA GLU A 12 4.50 -8.45 -4.70
C GLU A 12 3.62 -7.18 -4.69
N TYR A 13 4.21 -6.05 -4.30
CA TYR A 13 3.52 -4.77 -4.17
C TYR A 13 3.89 -3.76 -5.27
N GLU A 14 4.78 -4.09 -6.21
CA GLU A 14 5.36 -3.12 -7.15
C GLU A 14 4.30 -2.42 -8.00
N GLU A 15 3.34 -3.18 -8.53
CA GLU A 15 2.25 -2.61 -9.34
C GLU A 15 1.32 -1.72 -8.51
N GLU A 16 1.01 -2.14 -7.30
CA GLU A 16 0.17 -1.36 -6.41
C GLU A 16 0.87 -0.07 -5.97
N ILE A 17 2.14 -0.15 -5.61
CA ILE A 17 2.94 0.98 -5.12
C ILE A 17 2.97 2.11 -6.15
N LYS A 18 2.97 1.82 -7.45
CA LYS A 18 2.89 2.85 -8.51
C LYS A 18 1.67 3.76 -8.36
N ASN A 19 0.59 3.25 -7.79
CA ASN A 19 -0.67 3.96 -7.60
C ASN A 19 -0.81 4.61 -6.20
N LEU A 20 0.12 4.35 -5.28
CA LEU A 20 0.04 4.84 -3.88
C LEU A 20 0.55 6.28 -3.68
N ALA A 21 0.72 7.06 -4.74
CA ALA A 21 1.25 8.42 -4.69
C ALA A 21 2.60 8.49 -3.94
N VAL A 22 3.53 7.59 -4.30
CA VAL A 22 4.88 7.52 -3.74
C VAL A 22 5.93 7.95 -4.77
N THR A 23 7.01 8.54 -4.28
CA THR A 23 8.18 8.90 -5.09
C THR A 23 9.22 7.80 -4.96
N SER A 24 9.80 7.35 -6.08
CA SER A 24 10.94 6.43 -6.05
C SER A 24 12.11 7.05 -5.30
N ILE A 25 12.84 6.25 -4.52
CA ILE A 25 13.94 6.71 -3.66
C ILE A 25 15.00 7.49 -4.46
N LYS A 26 15.35 7.03 -5.67
CA LYS A 26 16.30 7.74 -6.55
C LYS A 26 15.86 9.15 -6.94
N ASN A 27 14.56 9.43 -6.88
CA ASN A 27 13.97 10.72 -7.27
C ASN A 27 13.72 11.67 -6.08
N LEU A 28 13.96 11.21 -4.85
CA LEU A 28 13.86 12.06 -3.67
C LEU A 28 14.87 13.21 -3.74
N ARG A 29 14.49 14.36 -3.19
CA ARG A 29 15.33 15.57 -3.17
C ARG A 29 15.35 16.14 -1.76
N ALA A 30 16.49 16.72 -1.38
CA ALA A 30 16.57 17.48 -0.13
C ALA A 30 15.60 18.65 -0.18
N ASP A 31 14.56 18.59 0.63
CA ASP A 31 13.56 19.65 0.79
C ASP A 31 12.96 19.57 2.20
N ALA A 32 13.39 20.50 3.05
CA ALA A 32 12.89 20.55 4.44
C ALA A 32 11.51 21.24 4.54
N SER A 33 11.02 21.88 3.46
CA SER A 33 9.75 22.62 3.49
C SER A 33 8.53 21.68 3.43
N LYS A 34 8.63 20.56 2.71
CA LYS A 34 7.54 19.60 2.52
C LYS A 34 7.93 18.17 2.88
N ASN A 35 6.94 17.38 3.22
CA ASN A 35 7.12 15.93 3.35
C ASN A 35 7.11 15.29 1.96
N GLN A 36 7.97 14.29 1.77
CA GLN A 36 7.96 13.43 0.62
C GLN A 36 7.56 12.02 1.07
N THR A 37 6.89 11.28 0.21
CA THR A 37 6.43 9.92 0.50
C THR A 37 7.15 8.95 -0.44
N CYS A 38 7.74 7.91 0.12
CA CYS A 38 8.37 6.82 -0.62
C CYS A 38 8.00 5.48 0.02
N SER A 39 8.33 4.39 -0.67
CA SER A 39 8.16 3.04 -0.15
C SER A 39 9.46 2.26 -0.31
N GLY A 40 9.59 1.16 0.44
CA GLY A 40 10.74 0.26 0.32
C GLY A 40 10.68 -0.86 1.33
N VAL A 41 11.52 -1.87 1.10
CA VAL A 41 11.73 -2.98 2.04
C VAL A 41 12.74 -2.56 3.10
N ILE A 42 12.48 -2.85 4.35
CA ILE A 42 13.44 -2.67 5.44
C ILE A 42 14.54 -3.72 5.31
N VAL A 43 15.75 -3.30 4.91
CA VAL A 43 16.88 -4.21 4.74
C VAL A 43 17.78 -4.29 5.99
N SER A 44 17.79 -3.25 6.80
CA SER A 44 18.46 -3.24 8.10
C SER A 44 17.70 -2.34 9.08
N LEU A 45 17.76 -2.69 10.37
CA LEU A 45 17.11 -1.94 11.45
C LEU A 45 18.02 -1.99 12.68
N ARG A 46 18.20 -0.84 13.32
CA ARG A 46 18.76 -0.72 14.66
C ARG A 46 17.91 0.20 15.51
N VAL A 47 17.74 -0.15 16.78
CA VAL A 47 17.02 0.66 17.76
C VAL A 47 18.01 1.13 18.80
N MET A 48 17.99 2.42 19.09
CA MET A 48 18.86 3.06 20.07
C MET A 48 18.03 3.69 21.17
N ARG A 49 18.41 3.44 22.41
CA ARG A 49 17.78 4.11 23.55
C ARG A 49 18.39 5.51 23.73
N THR A 50 17.56 6.52 23.73
CA THR A 50 17.97 7.92 23.94
C THR A 50 17.28 8.49 25.19
N LYS A 51 17.70 9.67 25.65
CA LYS A 51 17.04 10.39 26.75
C LYS A 51 15.56 10.71 26.47
N ARG A 52 15.16 10.74 25.19
CA ARG A 52 13.78 11.04 24.73
C ARG A 52 12.99 9.79 24.33
N GLY A 53 13.46 8.60 24.66
CA GLY A 53 12.87 7.32 24.30
C GLY A 53 13.63 6.60 23.21
N ASN A 54 13.03 5.58 22.61
CA ASN A 54 13.67 4.76 21.57
C ASN A 54 13.70 5.49 20.23
N LEU A 55 14.83 5.40 19.54
CA LEU A 55 15.05 5.92 18.20
C LEU A 55 15.31 4.73 17.28
N ALA A 56 14.53 4.58 16.22
CA ALA A 56 14.83 3.60 15.18
C ALA A 56 15.57 4.24 14.01
N ILE A 57 16.63 3.59 13.57
CA ILE A 57 17.37 3.94 12.36
C ILE A 57 17.38 2.70 11.48
N PHE A 58 16.88 2.83 10.27
CA PHE A 58 16.75 1.70 9.35
C PHE A 58 16.98 2.11 7.91
N LEU A 59 17.41 1.16 7.10
CA LEU A 59 17.66 1.34 5.69
C LEU A 59 16.53 0.70 4.89
N ILE A 60 15.96 1.43 3.96
CA ILE A 60 14.97 0.90 3.02
C ILE A 60 15.52 0.85 1.60
N ASP A 61 15.01 -0.10 0.82
CA ASP A 61 15.38 -0.39 -0.56
C ASP A 61 14.11 -0.53 -1.41
N ASP A 62 13.98 0.26 -2.48
CA ASP A 62 12.88 0.18 -3.45
C ASP A 62 13.35 -0.38 -4.81
N ARG A 63 14.53 -1.03 -4.85
CA ARG A 63 15.24 -1.52 -6.05
C ARG A 63 15.85 -0.42 -6.91
N SER A 64 15.41 0.82 -6.80
CA SER A 64 16.01 1.95 -7.52
C SER A 64 17.18 2.58 -6.77
N ALA A 65 17.10 2.59 -5.45
CA ALA A 65 18.11 3.12 -4.53
C ALA A 65 17.83 2.69 -3.08
N ARG A 66 18.75 3.05 -2.18
CA ARG A 66 18.61 2.86 -0.74
C ARG A 66 18.69 4.19 -0.03
N ILE A 67 17.91 4.34 1.04
CA ILE A 67 17.94 5.54 1.87
C ILE A 67 17.80 5.17 3.35
N GLU A 68 18.53 5.88 4.20
CA GLU A 68 18.42 5.74 5.64
C GLU A 68 17.22 6.53 6.14
N VAL A 69 16.49 5.94 7.06
CA VAL A 69 15.31 6.52 7.69
C VAL A 69 15.51 6.56 9.19
N THR A 70 15.20 7.70 9.77
CA THR A 70 15.19 7.90 11.22
C THR A 70 13.77 8.10 11.70
N ALA A 71 13.30 7.25 12.64
CA ALA A 71 12.01 7.37 13.30
C ALA A 71 12.22 7.70 14.79
N GLY A 72 11.74 8.87 15.21
CA GLY A 72 11.77 9.31 16.60
C GLY A 72 10.87 8.45 17.49
N SER A 73 10.97 8.62 18.80
CA SER A 73 10.32 7.74 19.79
C SER A 73 8.81 7.65 19.62
N GLU A 74 8.14 8.74 19.31
CA GLU A 74 6.69 8.75 19.09
C GLU A 74 6.29 7.85 17.89
N ILE A 75 6.99 8.01 16.76
CA ILE A 75 6.74 7.20 15.55
C ILE A 75 7.13 5.74 15.79
N PHE A 76 8.25 5.51 16.48
CA PHE A 76 8.70 4.16 16.83
C PHE A 76 7.66 3.41 17.67
N GLU A 77 7.17 4.00 18.75
CA GLU A 77 6.20 3.33 19.63
C GLU A 77 4.86 3.07 18.91
N LYS A 78 4.42 4.03 18.08
CA LYS A 78 3.18 3.90 17.32
C LYS A 78 3.24 2.82 16.24
N GLN A 79 4.40 2.66 15.58
CA GLN A 79 4.56 1.82 14.39
C GLN A 79 5.55 0.66 14.59
N ARG A 80 5.84 0.32 15.85
CA ARG A 80 6.84 -0.69 16.22
C ARG A 80 6.65 -2.03 15.50
N GLN A 81 5.41 -2.44 15.32
CA GLN A 81 5.07 -3.70 14.66
C GLN A 81 5.43 -3.73 13.17
N LEU A 82 5.51 -2.59 12.50
CA LEU A 82 5.92 -2.47 11.09
C LEU A 82 7.45 -2.43 10.92
N LEU A 83 8.17 -2.12 12.01
CA LEU A 83 9.63 -1.97 11.97
C LEU A 83 10.31 -3.33 12.16
N THR A 84 10.22 -4.16 11.13
CA THR A 84 10.87 -5.47 11.07
C THR A 84 11.59 -5.65 9.74
N LYS A 85 12.69 -6.43 9.74
CA LYS A 85 13.44 -6.72 8.51
C LYS A 85 12.55 -7.45 7.51
N ASN A 86 12.73 -7.14 6.23
CA ASN A 86 11.96 -7.66 5.08
C ASN A 86 10.50 -7.16 4.99
N GLN A 87 10.06 -6.27 5.89
CA GLN A 87 8.76 -5.63 5.80
C GLN A 87 8.77 -4.52 4.73
N VAL A 88 7.76 -4.49 3.87
CA VAL A 88 7.49 -3.36 2.96
C VAL A 88 6.75 -2.28 3.71
N VAL A 89 7.26 -1.06 3.67
CA VAL A 89 6.65 0.10 4.35
C VAL A 89 6.54 1.30 3.41
N VAL A 90 5.53 2.12 3.67
CA VAL A 90 5.36 3.44 3.05
C VAL A 90 5.72 4.49 4.11
N ILE A 91 6.64 5.36 3.78
CA ILE A 91 7.20 6.35 4.70
C ILE A 91 6.94 7.75 4.16
N SER A 92 6.36 8.58 5.00
CA SER A 92 6.23 10.01 4.73
C SER A 92 7.10 10.79 5.71
N GLY A 93 7.90 11.71 5.19
CA GLY A 93 8.82 12.47 6.05
C GLY A 93 9.60 13.55 5.31
N LYS A 94 10.44 14.25 6.04
CA LYS A 94 11.34 15.26 5.51
C LYS A 94 12.63 14.60 5.01
N VAL A 95 13.03 14.97 3.80
CA VAL A 95 14.27 14.51 3.18
C VAL A 95 15.31 15.62 3.32
N ALA A 96 16.45 15.29 3.89
CA ALA A 96 17.57 16.22 4.05
C ALA A 96 18.89 15.46 3.93
N HIS A 97 19.98 16.20 3.75
CA HIS A 97 21.32 15.61 3.87
C HIS A 97 21.62 15.35 5.35
N ASP A 98 22.13 14.18 5.63
CA ASP A 98 22.66 13.84 6.95
C ASP A 98 23.99 14.55 7.17
N ASP A 99 24.11 15.22 8.32
CA ASP A 99 25.26 16.10 8.64
C ASP A 99 26.60 15.33 8.70
N TYR A 100 26.56 14.02 9.00
CA TYR A 100 27.77 13.19 9.13
C TYR A 100 28.19 12.52 7.84
N SER A 101 27.22 11.93 7.15
CA SER A 101 27.52 11.15 5.93
C SER A 101 27.42 11.97 4.65
N GLY A 102 26.78 13.15 4.70
CA GLY A 102 26.45 13.96 3.54
C GLY A 102 25.42 13.32 2.60
N LYS A 103 24.93 12.13 2.91
CA LYS A 103 23.94 11.41 2.10
C LYS A 103 22.53 11.88 2.41
N LEU A 104 21.62 11.69 1.45
CA LEU A 104 20.20 11.91 1.71
C LEU A 104 19.70 10.91 2.76
N ALA A 105 18.91 11.42 3.69
CA ALA A 105 18.23 10.64 4.73
C ALA A 105 16.81 11.18 4.93
N ILE A 106 15.92 10.33 5.45
CA ILE A 106 14.53 10.68 5.76
C ILE A 106 14.36 10.74 7.27
N ARG A 107 13.81 11.86 7.74
CA ARG A 107 13.23 11.92 9.09
C ARG A 107 11.75 11.60 8.98
N ALA A 108 11.37 10.40 9.37
CA ALA A 108 9.99 9.93 9.29
C ALA A 108 9.04 10.79 10.14
N LYS A 109 7.91 11.11 9.55
CA LYS A 109 6.74 11.73 10.20
C LYS A 109 5.60 10.73 10.32
N ASP A 110 5.53 9.79 9.37
CA ASP A 110 4.56 8.70 9.38
C ASP A 110 5.18 7.48 8.69
N ILE A 111 4.81 6.29 9.17
CA ILE A 111 5.19 5.00 8.61
C ILE A 111 3.91 4.17 8.55
N GLN A 112 3.60 3.60 7.41
CA GLN A 112 2.38 2.83 7.16
C GLN A 112 2.71 1.50 6.48
N SER A 113 1.85 0.51 6.65
CA SER A 113 1.84 -0.65 5.75
C SER A 113 1.30 -0.23 4.37
N VAL A 114 1.54 -1.06 3.36
CA VAL A 114 0.95 -0.88 2.02
C VAL A 114 -0.58 -0.88 2.12
N SER A 115 -1.15 -1.81 2.88
CA SER A 115 -2.60 -1.92 3.12
C SER A 115 -3.20 -0.68 3.82
N ASP A 116 -2.52 -0.11 4.82
CA ASP A 116 -2.99 1.11 5.48
C ASP A 116 -2.94 2.32 4.54
N ARG A 117 -1.88 2.41 3.73
CA ARG A 117 -1.78 3.45 2.72
C ARG A 117 -2.88 3.32 1.67
N ARG A 118 -3.14 2.11 1.18
CA ARG A 118 -4.25 1.79 0.27
C ARG A 118 -5.58 2.29 0.82
N ARG A 119 -5.93 1.88 2.05
CA ARG A 119 -7.18 2.32 2.70
C ARG A 119 -7.33 3.82 2.79
N LYS A 120 -6.24 4.53 2.99
CA LYS A 120 -6.23 5.98 3.17
C LYS A 120 -6.47 6.76 1.87
N ILE A 121 -6.01 6.24 0.71
CA ILE A 121 -6.04 6.98 -0.54
C ILE A 121 -6.93 6.35 -1.61
N ALA A 122 -7.40 5.12 -1.42
CA ALA A 122 -8.38 4.52 -2.32
C ALA A 122 -9.68 5.33 -2.28
N SER A 123 -10.24 5.59 -3.45
CA SER A 123 -11.50 6.34 -3.63
C SER A 123 -12.64 5.48 -4.16
N GLY A 124 -12.34 4.27 -4.65
CA GLY A 124 -13.34 3.33 -5.14
C GLY A 124 -12.75 1.97 -5.46
N LEU A 125 -13.59 0.96 -5.47
CA LEU A 125 -13.31 -0.39 -5.95
C LEU A 125 -14.20 -0.67 -7.15
N THR A 126 -13.60 -1.03 -8.28
CA THR A 126 -14.33 -1.35 -9.50
C THR A 126 -14.14 -2.83 -9.84
N ILE A 127 -15.26 -3.53 -10.05
CA ILE A 127 -15.29 -4.93 -10.48
C ILE A 127 -15.85 -4.98 -11.90
N MET A 128 -15.09 -5.56 -12.83
CA MET A 128 -15.49 -5.71 -14.22
C MET A 128 -16.12 -7.09 -14.44
N LEU A 129 -17.32 -7.12 -15.04
CA LEU A 129 -18.04 -8.35 -15.33
C LEU A 129 -18.34 -8.44 -16.83
N THR A 130 -18.20 -9.64 -17.39
CA THR A 130 -18.63 -9.98 -18.76
C THR A 130 -19.99 -10.68 -18.74
N ALA A 131 -20.63 -10.77 -19.90
CA ALA A 131 -21.88 -11.51 -20.05
C ALA A 131 -21.73 -12.98 -19.63
N GLU A 132 -20.60 -13.61 -19.98
CA GLU A 132 -20.32 -15.02 -19.64
C GLU A 132 -20.21 -15.21 -18.12
N MET A 133 -19.52 -14.30 -17.42
CA MET A 133 -19.42 -14.34 -15.96
C MET A 133 -20.81 -14.25 -15.30
N ILE A 134 -21.67 -13.35 -15.78
CA ILE A 134 -23.02 -13.20 -15.24
C ILE A 134 -23.84 -14.48 -15.44
N GLN A 135 -23.75 -15.10 -16.63
CA GLN A 135 -24.42 -16.34 -16.92
C GLN A 135 -23.92 -17.51 -16.08
N SER A 136 -22.67 -17.49 -15.63
CA SER A 136 -22.08 -18.52 -14.74
C SER A 136 -22.47 -18.40 -13.28
N GLY A 137 -23.32 -17.42 -12.90
CA GLY A 137 -23.77 -17.22 -11.51
C GLY A 137 -22.76 -16.51 -10.63
N ILE A 138 -21.85 -15.72 -11.20
CA ILE A 138 -20.81 -14.99 -10.45
C ILE A 138 -21.39 -13.99 -9.45
N VAL A 139 -22.63 -13.50 -9.68
CA VAL A 139 -23.26 -12.48 -8.84
C VAL A 139 -23.41 -12.97 -7.40
N ASP A 140 -23.86 -14.22 -7.20
CA ASP A 140 -24.05 -14.81 -5.86
C ASP A 140 -22.71 -14.92 -5.10
N LYS A 141 -21.64 -15.31 -5.80
CA LYS A 141 -20.28 -15.38 -5.23
C LYS A 141 -19.76 -14.00 -4.83
N LEU A 142 -20.02 -12.98 -5.64
CA LEU A 142 -19.64 -11.60 -5.33
C LEU A 142 -20.45 -11.07 -4.16
N GLU A 143 -21.75 -11.38 -4.07
CA GLU A 143 -22.57 -11.03 -2.94
C GLU A 143 -22.02 -11.62 -1.65
N GLU A 144 -21.64 -12.90 -1.66
CA GLU A 144 -21.02 -13.57 -0.51
C GLU A 144 -19.68 -12.91 -0.13
N ALA A 145 -18.80 -12.65 -1.11
CA ALA A 145 -17.50 -12.04 -0.87
C ALA A 145 -17.61 -10.62 -0.31
N LEU A 146 -18.54 -9.81 -0.83
CA LEU A 146 -18.75 -8.42 -0.39
C LEU A 146 -19.53 -8.30 0.92
N SER A 147 -20.37 -9.29 1.25
CA SER A 147 -21.13 -9.35 2.51
C SER A 147 -20.31 -9.87 3.69
N GLY A 148 -19.05 -10.25 3.47
CA GLY A 148 -18.15 -10.78 4.47
C GLY A 148 -17.70 -9.75 5.53
N PRO A 149 -16.67 -10.08 6.33
CA PRO A 149 -16.20 -9.24 7.43
C PRO A 149 -15.43 -7.98 6.97
N TYR A 150 -15.53 -7.61 5.70
CA TYR A 150 -14.77 -6.54 5.06
C TYR A 150 -15.54 -5.21 4.94
N THR A 151 -16.57 -5.01 5.75
CA THR A 151 -17.34 -3.75 5.76
C THR A 151 -16.44 -2.54 5.98
N GLY A 152 -16.67 -1.47 5.22
CA GLY A 152 -15.88 -0.24 5.27
C GLY A 152 -16.56 0.90 4.52
N ASP A 153 -15.77 1.92 4.18
CA ASP A 153 -16.27 3.15 3.57
C ASP A 153 -15.95 3.27 2.09
N LEU A 154 -15.19 2.30 1.51
CA LEU A 154 -14.81 2.35 0.11
C LEU A 154 -15.99 1.94 -0.78
N PRO A 155 -16.50 2.83 -1.65
CA PRO A 155 -17.62 2.51 -2.53
C PRO A 155 -17.20 1.48 -3.59
N VAL A 156 -18.12 0.56 -3.89
CA VAL A 156 -17.95 -0.47 -4.91
C VAL A 156 -18.75 -0.11 -6.14
N SER A 157 -18.15 -0.24 -7.31
CA SER A 157 -18.80 -0.11 -8.61
C SER A 157 -18.64 -1.39 -9.42
N ILE A 158 -19.66 -1.76 -10.16
CA ILE A 158 -19.63 -2.85 -11.13
C ILE A 158 -19.62 -2.25 -12.53
N VAL A 159 -18.67 -2.66 -13.36
CA VAL A 159 -18.60 -2.31 -14.78
C VAL A 159 -18.95 -3.53 -15.59
N TYR A 160 -20.09 -3.50 -16.24
CA TYR A 160 -20.47 -4.51 -17.21
C TYR A 160 -19.81 -4.23 -18.56
N ARG A 161 -19.18 -5.24 -19.15
CA ARG A 161 -18.62 -5.24 -20.51
C ARG A 161 -19.28 -6.33 -21.34
N GLY A 162 -20.06 -5.92 -22.32
CA GLY A 162 -20.77 -6.81 -23.26
C GLY A 162 -21.04 -6.09 -24.56
N GLY A 163 -22.18 -6.34 -25.21
CA GLY A 163 -22.64 -5.59 -26.39
C GLY A 163 -22.89 -4.09 -26.11
N ALA A 164 -23.06 -3.72 -24.84
CA ALA A 164 -23.02 -2.36 -24.30
C ALA A 164 -22.13 -2.34 -23.06
N SER A 165 -21.61 -1.16 -22.70
CA SER A 165 -20.85 -0.97 -21.46
C SER A 165 -21.64 -0.10 -20.51
N ALA A 166 -21.77 -0.52 -19.24
CA ALA A 166 -22.45 0.24 -18.20
C ALA A 166 -21.67 0.17 -16.89
N LYS A 167 -21.62 1.30 -16.15
CA LYS A 167 -21.06 1.37 -14.78
C LYS A 167 -22.20 1.57 -13.80
N PHE A 168 -22.27 0.72 -12.81
CA PHE A 168 -23.25 0.77 -11.73
C PHE A 168 -22.51 0.98 -10.41
N GLN A 169 -22.89 1.97 -9.64
CA GLN A 169 -22.43 2.13 -8.28
C GLN A 169 -23.32 1.30 -7.36
N CYS A 170 -22.71 0.43 -6.56
CA CYS A 170 -23.43 -0.32 -5.54
C CYS A 170 -23.88 0.62 -4.41
N GLY A 171 -24.98 0.26 -3.72
CA GLY A 171 -25.44 1.03 -2.57
C GLY A 171 -24.45 0.96 -1.40
N GLU A 172 -24.57 1.88 -0.43
CA GLU A 172 -23.66 2.03 0.71
C GLU A 172 -23.45 0.74 1.51
N ARG A 173 -24.46 -0.14 1.59
CA ARG A 173 -24.34 -1.45 2.25
C ARG A 173 -23.24 -2.35 1.67
N TRP A 174 -22.78 -2.08 0.46
CA TRP A 174 -21.75 -2.81 -0.26
C TRP A 174 -20.38 -2.14 -0.18
N SER A 175 -20.28 -1.05 0.58
CA SER A 175 -19.00 -0.39 0.80
C SER A 175 -18.07 -1.28 1.65
N VAL A 176 -16.79 -1.34 1.26
CA VAL A 176 -15.83 -2.30 1.82
C VAL A 176 -14.56 -1.63 2.35
N SER A 177 -13.83 -2.37 3.16
CA SER A 177 -12.44 -2.06 3.49
C SER A 177 -11.52 -2.87 2.55
N PRO A 178 -10.65 -2.24 1.74
CA PRO A 178 -9.85 -2.92 0.72
C PRO A 178 -8.65 -3.66 1.34
N THR A 179 -8.93 -4.72 2.11
CA THR A 179 -7.91 -5.59 2.70
C THR A 179 -7.31 -6.52 1.65
N ASP A 180 -6.12 -7.09 1.93
CA ASP A 180 -5.46 -8.03 1.03
C ASP A 180 -6.31 -9.30 0.82
N GLU A 181 -7.00 -9.74 1.89
CA GLU A 181 -7.87 -10.91 1.84
C GLU A 181 -9.09 -10.68 0.95
N LEU A 182 -9.75 -9.52 1.07
CA LEU A 182 -10.87 -9.18 0.20
C LEU A 182 -10.44 -9.09 -1.26
N LEU A 183 -9.36 -8.35 -1.53
CA LEU A 183 -8.88 -8.18 -2.90
C LEU A 183 -8.50 -9.51 -3.53
N ARG A 184 -7.85 -10.42 -2.77
CA ARG A 184 -7.54 -11.77 -3.23
C ARG A 184 -8.80 -12.57 -3.51
N SER A 185 -9.76 -12.59 -2.58
CA SER A 185 -11.03 -13.29 -2.74
C SER A 185 -11.80 -12.82 -3.98
N LEU A 186 -11.85 -11.51 -4.23
CA LEU A 186 -12.49 -10.95 -5.42
C LEU A 186 -11.75 -11.36 -6.71
N LYS A 187 -10.43 -11.28 -6.72
CA LYS A 187 -9.60 -11.70 -7.86
C LYS A 187 -9.74 -13.20 -8.17
N ASP A 188 -9.82 -14.03 -7.15
CA ASP A 188 -10.09 -15.46 -7.29
C ASP A 188 -11.48 -15.73 -7.90
N CYS A 189 -12.46 -14.88 -7.60
CA CYS A 189 -13.82 -15.00 -8.15
C CYS A 189 -13.91 -14.54 -9.60
N VAL A 190 -13.36 -13.37 -9.96
CA VAL A 190 -13.61 -12.70 -11.25
C VAL A 190 -12.36 -12.58 -12.13
N GLY A 191 -11.19 -12.97 -11.63
CA GLY A 191 -9.89 -12.86 -12.30
C GLY A 191 -9.13 -11.58 -11.90
N GLU A 192 -7.81 -11.66 -12.03
CA GLU A 192 -6.86 -10.60 -11.62
C GLU A 192 -7.18 -9.24 -12.25
N ASP A 193 -7.42 -9.23 -13.58
CA ASP A 193 -7.63 -8.01 -14.36
C ASP A 193 -9.04 -7.40 -14.19
N ALA A 194 -9.94 -8.13 -13.53
CA ALA A 194 -11.33 -7.71 -13.35
C ALA A 194 -11.55 -6.87 -12.07
N VAL A 195 -10.55 -6.77 -11.18
CA VAL A 195 -10.63 -6.03 -9.92
C VAL A 195 -9.66 -4.86 -9.96
N ALA A 196 -10.15 -3.65 -9.87
CA ALA A 196 -9.36 -2.43 -9.90
C ALA A 196 -9.69 -1.50 -8.74
N LEU A 197 -8.66 -0.97 -8.07
CA LEU A 197 -8.79 0.12 -7.12
C LEU A 197 -8.63 1.46 -7.83
N GLU A 198 -9.53 2.37 -7.53
CA GLU A 198 -9.43 3.76 -7.93
C GLU A 198 -8.77 4.54 -6.78
N TYR A 199 -7.85 5.44 -7.10
CA TYR A 199 -7.14 6.24 -6.10
C TYR A 199 -7.43 7.73 -6.31
N SER A 200 -7.61 8.46 -5.21
CA SER A 200 -7.67 9.90 -5.28
C SER A 200 -6.35 10.44 -5.80
N SER A 201 -6.39 11.23 -6.88
CA SER A 201 -5.22 11.99 -7.31
C SER A 201 -4.81 12.87 -6.14
N GLY A 202 -3.69 12.57 -5.50
CA GLY A 202 -3.20 13.38 -4.40
C GLY A 202 -2.98 14.83 -4.89
N ILE A 203 -3.65 15.77 -4.20
CA ILE A 203 -3.38 17.21 -4.31
C ILE A 203 -2.02 17.52 -3.69
#